data_cbedc24be2ebe399174f4add9580798f
#
_entry.id   cbedc24be2ebe399174f4add9580798f
#
_cell.length_a   1.000
_cell.length_b   1.000
_cell.length_c   1.000
_cell.angle_alpha   90.00
_cell.angle_beta   90.00
_cell.angle_gamma   90.00
#
_symmetry.space_group_name_H-M   'P 1'
#
loop_
_entity.id
_entity.type
_entity.pdbx_description
1 polymer ?
#
loop_
_entity_poly.entity_id
_entity_poly.type
_entity_poly.pdbx_seq_one_letter_code
_entity_poly.pdbx_strand_id
1 'polypeptide(L)'
;GALIIGVAWKWGRLYCGWLCPHFSVVETINRLMLIASGKHSVWDKKQTLPWEPDGTPAKRDKRYWLLVVPAAIGFAFAWAVVGLTYLMPPFQVYGGLLSFTLYPKEVIFLTAATTVLSLEFLFARHLFCRYGCAIGIFQSFAWIVNKKAMVVGFDRKRLTDCASCLHGANSACDAVCPMRLKPRNVKRWMFACTQCGQCISACGTVNRDNPNGQLLQWVRNDEARRNEARFSALSNTDEDAGGKM
;
A
#
# COMPACT_ATOMS: atom_id res chain seq x y z
N GLY A 1 -8.05 21.77 -1.71
CA GLY A 1 -6.72 21.64 -1.10
C GLY A 1 -6.76 21.59 0.42
N ALA A 2 -7.24 22.64 1.10
CA ALA A 2 -7.22 22.77 2.57
C ALA A 2 -7.95 21.64 3.31
N LEU A 3 -9.09 21.19 2.81
CA LEU A 3 -9.85 20.08 3.41
C LEU A 3 -9.03 18.78 3.40
N ILE A 4 -8.38 18.45 2.29
CA ILE A 4 -7.56 17.23 2.18
C ILE A 4 -6.38 17.28 3.15
N ILE A 5 -5.75 18.44 3.30
CA ILE A 5 -4.64 18.64 4.25
C ILE A 5 -5.14 18.53 5.70
N GLY A 6 -6.30 19.11 6.03
CA GLY A 6 -6.91 19.00 7.36
C GLY A 6 -7.29 17.57 7.73
N VAL A 7 -7.84 16.82 6.78
CA VAL A 7 -8.09 15.38 6.95
C VAL A 7 -6.78 14.62 7.17
N ALA A 8 -5.77 14.90 6.34
CA ALA A 8 -4.47 14.25 6.46
C ALA A 8 -3.77 14.57 7.79
N TRP A 9 -3.87 15.79 8.28
CA TRP A 9 -3.34 16.20 9.58
C TRP A 9 -3.89 15.35 10.75
N LYS A 10 -5.19 15.03 10.71
CA LYS A 10 -5.87 14.33 11.82
C LYS A 10 -5.88 12.80 11.64
N TRP A 11 -6.14 12.34 10.43
CA TRP A 11 -6.38 10.91 10.14
C TRP A 11 -5.34 10.29 9.20
N GLY A 12 -4.37 11.06 8.72
CA GLY A 12 -3.37 10.57 7.79
C GLY A 12 -3.87 10.46 6.36
N ARG A 13 -3.23 9.61 5.57
CA ARG A 13 -3.49 9.45 4.13
C ARG A 13 -4.75 8.63 3.83
N LEU A 14 -5.86 8.85 4.54
CA LEU A 14 -7.11 8.11 4.31
C LEU A 14 -7.60 8.20 2.88
N TYR A 15 -7.51 9.38 2.26
CA TYR A 15 -7.87 9.54 0.86
C TYR A 15 -7.12 8.55 -0.04
N CYS A 16 -5.81 8.39 0.17
CA CYS A 16 -4.99 7.49 -0.63
C CYS A 16 -5.40 6.03 -0.48
N GLY A 17 -5.73 5.58 0.74
CA GLY A 17 -6.05 4.18 1.01
C GLY A 17 -7.50 3.77 0.71
N TRP A 18 -8.44 4.74 0.61
CA TRP A 18 -9.87 4.43 0.55
C TRP A 18 -10.59 5.05 -0.65
N LEU A 19 -10.15 6.21 -1.12
CA LEU A 19 -10.85 6.97 -2.16
C LEU A 19 -10.04 7.15 -3.44
N CYS A 20 -8.72 6.92 -3.40
CA CYS A 20 -7.87 7.12 -4.57
C CYS A 20 -8.08 6.00 -5.60
N PRO A 21 -8.56 6.32 -6.81
CA PRO A 21 -8.79 5.30 -7.85
C PRO A 21 -7.49 4.64 -8.30
N HIS A 22 -6.38 5.37 -8.35
CA HIS A 22 -5.09 4.81 -8.71
C HIS A 22 -4.64 3.72 -7.71
N PHE A 23 -4.77 3.97 -6.41
CA PHE A 23 -4.45 2.98 -5.38
C PHE A 23 -5.29 1.72 -5.52
N SER A 24 -6.60 1.87 -5.74
CA SER A 24 -7.53 0.74 -5.89
C SER A 24 -7.23 -0.10 -7.13
N VAL A 25 -6.88 0.54 -8.25
CA VAL A 25 -6.49 -0.15 -9.49
C VAL A 25 -5.22 -0.96 -9.28
N VAL A 26 -4.17 -0.34 -8.77
CA VAL A 26 -2.89 -1.03 -8.51
C VAL A 26 -3.09 -2.20 -7.53
N GLU A 27 -3.90 -2.02 -6.49
CA GLU A 27 -4.17 -3.08 -5.52
C GLU A 27 -4.96 -4.24 -6.14
N THR A 28 -5.91 -3.95 -7.04
CA THR A 28 -6.64 -4.97 -7.80
C THR A 28 -5.70 -5.80 -8.66
N ILE A 29 -4.79 -5.16 -9.41
CA ILE A 29 -3.80 -5.84 -10.24
C ILE A 29 -2.85 -6.69 -9.36
N ASN A 30 -2.35 -6.13 -8.24
CA ASN A 30 -1.50 -6.85 -7.30
C ASN A 30 -2.18 -8.08 -6.69
N ARG A 31 -3.48 -7.98 -6.40
CA ARG A 31 -4.28 -9.10 -5.89
C ARG A 31 -4.44 -10.20 -6.95
N LEU A 32 -4.71 -9.83 -8.20
CA LEU A 32 -4.75 -10.79 -9.32
C LEU A 32 -3.39 -11.46 -9.51
N MET A 33 -2.30 -10.71 -9.44
CA MET A 33 -0.94 -11.26 -9.51
C MET A 33 -0.64 -12.21 -8.35
N LEU A 34 -1.12 -11.91 -7.14
CA LEU A 34 -0.96 -12.79 -5.98
C LEU A 34 -1.62 -14.14 -6.22
N ILE A 35 -2.83 -14.15 -6.77
CA ILE A 35 -3.54 -15.40 -7.14
C ILE A 35 -2.80 -16.13 -8.25
N ALA A 36 -2.32 -15.41 -9.27
CA ALA A 36 -1.66 -15.99 -10.43
C ALA A 36 -0.28 -16.59 -10.14
N SER A 37 0.53 -15.88 -9.34
CA SER A 37 1.96 -16.21 -9.14
C SER A 37 2.37 -16.44 -7.68
N GLY A 38 1.51 -16.12 -6.73
CA GLY A 38 1.83 -16.11 -5.30
C GLY A 38 2.66 -14.91 -4.86
N LYS A 39 2.77 -13.88 -5.71
CA LYS A 39 3.55 -12.66 -5.47
C LYS A 39 2.70 -11.44 -5.80
N HIS A 40 2.88 -10.36 -5.06
CA HIS A 40 2.19 -9.09 -5.37
C HIS A 40 2.85 -8.30 -6.51
N SER A 41 4.08 -8.60 -6.88
CA SER A 41 4.75 -8.04 -8.05
C SER A 41 5.75 -9.03 -8.62
N VAL A 42 6.13 -8.85 -9.89
CA VAL A 42 7.12 -9.73 -10.55
C VAL A 42 8.48 -9.68 -9.82
N TRP A 43 8.85 -8.54 -9.26
CA TRP A 43 10.13 -8.34 -8.54
C TRP A 43 10.14 -8.83 -7.09
N ASP A 44 9.01 -9.23 -6.53
CA ASP A 44 9.01 -9.77 -5.18
C ASP A 44 9.78 -11.10 -5.13
N LYS A 45 10.82 -11.16 -4.29
CA LYS A 45 11.65 -12.37 -4.15
C LYS A 45 10.92 -13.48 -3.43
N LYS A 46 10.05 -13.15 -2.46
CA LYS A 46 9.32 -14.10 -1.62
C LYS A 46 7.86 -14.20 -2.07
N GLN A 47 7.33 -15.42 -1.97
CA GLN A 47 5.90 -15.65 -2.12
C GLN A 47 5.20 -15.24 -0.82
N THR A 48 4.10 -14.52 -0.95
CA THR A 48 3.29 -14.02 0.16
C THR A 48 1.84 -14.43 -0.01
N LEU A 49 1.63 -15.73 -0.31
CA LEU A 49 0.28 -16.28 -0.44
C LEU A 49 -0.48 -16.08 0.88
N PRO A 50 -1.75 -15.70 0.82
CA PRO A 50 -2.60 -15.73 1.99
C PRO A 50 -2.73 -17.18 2.47
N TRP A 51 -2.83 -17.35 3.78
CA TRP A 51 -3.09 -18.64 4.39
C TRP A 51 -4.61 -18.87 4.41
N GLU A 52 -5.01 -20.07 3.98
CA GLU A 52 -6.39 -20.50 4.14
C GLU A 52 -6.69 -20.86 5.61
N PRO A 53 -7.96 -20.93 6.02
CA PRO A 53 -8.33 -21.31 7.38
C PRO A 53 -7.74 -22.65 7.84
N ASP A 54 -7.45 -23.53 6.90
CA ASP A 54 -6.87 -24.88 7.12
C ASP A 54 -5.36 -24.86 7.40
N GLY A 55 -4.73 -23.65 7.48
CA GLY A 55 -3.29 -23.54 7.69
C GLY A 55 -2.44 -23.86 6.46
N THR A 56 -3.04 -24.03 5.28
CA THR A 56 -2.33 -24.27 4.03
C THR A 56 -2.18 -22.98 3.21
N PRO A 57 -1.10 -22.80 2.43
CA PRO A 57 -1.00 -21.64 1.55
C PRO A 57 -2.02 -21.79 0.40
N ALA A 58 -2.71 -20.69 0.07
CA ALA A 58 -3.67 -20.66 -1.02
C ALA A 58 -3.06 -21.17 -2.35
N LYS A 59 -3.82 -21.95 -3.11
CA LYS A 59 -3.35 -22.51 -4.38
C LYS A 59 -3.20 -21.42 -5.44
N ARG A 60 -2.10 -21.49 -6.19
CA ARG A 60 -1.85 -20.62 -7.33
C ARG A 60 -2.61 -21.09 -8.56
N ASP A 61 -3.24 -20.17 -9.27
CA ASP A 61 -3.87 -20.44 -10.57
C ASP A 61 -3.23 -19.57 -11.66
N LYS A 62 -2.35 -20.17 -12.46
CA LYS A 62 -1.64 -19.49 -13.55
C LYS A 62 -2.57 -18.92 -14.64
N ARG A 63 -3.82 -19.36 -14.72
CA ARG A 63 -4.82 -18.84 -15.68
C ARG A 63 -5.13 -17.37 -15.44
N TYR A 64 -4.98 -16.90 -14.21
CA TYR A 64 -5.18 -15.50 -13.87
C TYR A 64 -4.19 -14.54 -14.57
N TRP A 65 -3.07 -15.04 -15.12
CA TRP A 65 -2.20 -14.21 -15.96
C TRP A 65 -2.91 -13.68 -17.21
N LEU A 66 -3.89 -14.39 -17.74
CA LEU A 66 -4.74 -13.95 -18.85
C LEU A 66 -5.61 -12.73 -18.46
N LEU A 67 -5.83 -12.49 -17.17
CA LEU A 67 -6.54 -11.31 -16.65
C LEU A 67 -5.58 -10.24 -16.19
N VAL A 68 -4.44 -10.60 -15.60
CA VAL A 68 -3.44 -9.65 -15.06
C VAL A 68 -2.89 -8.74 -16.15
N VAL A 69 -2.42 -9.32 -17.25
CA VAL A 69 -1.77 -8.55 -18.32
C VAL A 69 -2.75 -7.61 -19.02
N PRO A 70 -3.93 -8.04 -19.51
CA PRO A 70 -4.90 -7.14 -20.09
C PRO A 70 -5.42 -6.08 -19.11
N ALA A 71 -5.62 -6.43 -17.84
CA ALA A 71 -6.04 -5.47 -16.83
C ALA A 71 -4.96 -4.40 -16.58
N ALA A 72 -3.68 -4.80 -16.47
CA ALA A 72 -2.58 -3.86 -16.28
C ALA A 72 -2.47 -2.88 -17.47
N ILE A 73 -2.52 -3.39 -18.72
CA ILE A 73 -2.44 -2.57 -19.92
C ILE A 73 -3.70 -1.70 -20.07
N GLY A 74 -4.88 -2.26 -19.85
CA GLY A 74 -6.16 -1.55 -19.99
C GLY A 74 -6.29 -0.38 -18.99
N PHE A 75 -5.95 -0.61 -17.73
CA PHE A 75 -5.95 0.47 -16.73
C PHE A 75 -4.83 1.49 -16.98
N ALA A 76 -3.64 1.05 -17.40
CA ALA A 76 -2.57 1.96 -17.78
C ALA A 76 -2.96 2.85 -18.94
N PHE A 77 -3.59 2.29 -19.97
CA PHE A 77 -4.12 3.04 -21.10
C PHE A 77 -5.22 4.03 -20.68
N ALA A 78 -6.17 3.59 -19.84
CA ALA A 78 -7.20 4.49 -19.31
C ALA A 78 -6.59 5.68 -18.55
N TRP A 79 -5.57 5.45 -17.74
CA TRP A 79 -4.85 6.52 -17.05
C TRP A 79 -4.07 7.43 -18.01
N ALA A 80 -3.45 6.86 -19.04
CA ALA A 80 -2.77 7.64 -20.07
C ALA A 80 -3.73 8.56 -20.83
N VAL A 81 -4.92 8.06 -21.19
CA VAL A 81 -5.99 8.86 -21.82
C VAL A 81 -6.45 9.98 -20.89
N VAL A 82 -6.73 9.68 -19.61
CA VAL A 82 -7.08 10.70 -18.61
C VAL A 82 -5.95 11.73 -18.49
N GLY A 83 -4.69 11.30 -18.43
CA GLY A 83 -3.53 12.20 -18.40
C GLY A 83 -3.48 13.13 -19.63
N LEU A 84 -3.78 12.61 -20.80
CA LEU A 84 -3.81 13.41 -22.03
C LEU A 84 -4.93 14.47 -22.02
N THR A 85 -6.09 14.17 -21.41
CA THR A 85 -7.19 15.14 -21.27
C THR A 85 -6.89 16.33 -20.35
N TYR A 86 -5.84 16.26 -19.51
CA TYR A 86 -5.34 17.43 -18.78
C TYR A 86 -4.48 18.35 -19.63
N LEU A 87 -3.88 17.83 -20.70
CA LEU A 87 -3.01 18.58 -21.60
C LEU A 87 -3.76 19.11 -22.82
N MET A 88 -4.85 18.44 -23.23
CA MET A 88 -5.62 18.74 -24.43
C MET A 88 -7.12 18.71 -24.17
N PRO A 89 -7.92 19.41 -24.96
CA PRO A 89 -9.39 19.41 -24.82
C PRO A 89 -9.96 17.99 -24.90
N PRO A 90 -10.80 17.57 -23.95
CA PRO A 90 -11.34 16.20 -23.90
C PRO A 90 -12.04 15.75 -25.18
N PHE A 91 -12.77 16.67 -25.84
CA PHE A 91 -13.47 16.38 -27.10
C PHE A 91 -12.53 15.98 -28.24
N GLN A 92 -11.34 16.59 -28.32
CA GLN A 92 -10.31 16.21 -29.30
C GLN A 92 -9.75 14.82 -29.00
N VAL A 93 -9.41 14.56 -27.71
CA VAL A 93 -8.84 13.29 -27.30
C VAL A 93 -9.82 12.14 -27.54
N TYR A 94 -11.05 12.26 -27.07
CA TYR A 94 -12.04 11.20 -27.25
C TYR A 94 -12.50 11.07 -28.70
N GLY A 95 -12.68 12.20 -29.39
CA GLY A 95 -13.04 12.19 -30.84
C GLY A 95 -11.94 11.57 -31.68
N GLY A 96 -10.68 11.95 -31.47
CA GLY A 96 -9.52 11.39 -32.17
C GLY A 96 -9.31 9.91 -31.87
N LEU A 97 -9.58 9.47 -30.61
CA LEU A 97 -9.47 8.06 -30.21
C LEU A 97 -10.52 7.20 -30.91
N LEU A 98 -11.79 7.66 -30.98
CA LEU A 98 -12.90 6.94 -31.61
C LEU A 98 -12.79 6.91 -33.15
N SER A 99 -12.29 7.98 -33.77
CA SER A 99 -12.11 8.09 -35.20
C SER A 99 -10.74 7.62 -35.72
N PHE A 100 -9.83 7.20 -34.80
CA PHE A 100 -8.45 6.84 -35.12
C PHE A 100 -7.67 7.96 -35.84
N THR A 101 -7.97 9.21 -35.52
CA THR A 101 -7.36 10.41 -36.15
C THR A 101 -6.47 11.19 -35.17
N LEU A 102 -5.85 10.51 -34.21
CA LEU A 102 -4.93 11.11 -33.26
C LEU A 102 -3.66 11.63 -33.95
N TYR A 103 -3.16 12.79 -33.51
CA TYR A 103 -1.89 13.31 -33.99
C TYR A 103 -0.71 12.43 -33.52
N PRO A 104 0.39 12.36 -34.27
CA PRO A 104 1.55 11.54 -33.93
C PRO A 104 2.08 11.80 -32.52
N LYS A 105 2.06 13.04 -32.02
CA LYS A 105 2.50 13.42 -30.67
C LYS A 105 1.61 12.80 -29.58
N GLU A 106 0.30 12.74 -29.80
CA GLU A 106 -0.69 12.14 -28.90
C GLU A 106 -0.50 10.63 -28.82
N VAL A 107 -0.27 9.99 -29.97
CA VAL A 107 0.01 8.55 -30.04
C VAL A 107 1.30 8.21 -29.30
N ILE A 108 2.36 8.99 -29.49
CA ILE A 108 3.64 8.81 -28.77
C ILE A 108 3.42 8.95 -27.27
N PHE A 109 2.70 9.98 -26.82
CA PHE A 109 2.39 10.18 -25.41
C PHE A 109 1.60 9.00 -24.82
N LEU A 110 0.50 8.60 -25.48
CA LEU A 110 -0.32 7.48 -25.02
C LEU A 110 0.48 6.17 -24.94
N THR A 111 1.29 5.88 -25.95
CA THR A 111 2.12 4.67 -25.97
C THR A 111 3.17 4.70 -24.87
N ALA A 112 3.89 5.81 -24.72
CA ALA A 112 4.91 5.96 -23.69
C ALA A 112 4.31 5.89 -22.28
N ALA A 113 3.24 6.65 -22.00
CA ALA A 113 2.58 6.65 -20.71
C ALA A 113 1.97 5.29 -20.37
N THR A 114 1.30 4.63 -21.31
CA THR A 114 0.76 3.27 -21.11
C THR A 114 1.86 2.27 -20.80
N THR A 115 2.98 2.34 -21.52
CA THR A 115 4.13 1.44 -21.25
C THR A 115 4.70 1.65 -19.88
N VAL A 116 4.97 2.90 -19.49
CA VAL A 116 5.55 3.23 -18.16
C VAL A 116 4.61 2.80 -17.03
N LEU A 117 3.32 3.11 -17.15
CA LEU A 117 2.33 2.72 -16.12
C LEU A 117 2.12 1.20 -16.06
N SER A 118 2.13 0.50 -17.21
CA SER A 118 2.04 -0.96 -17.23
C SER A 118 3.23 -1.61 -16.54
N LEU A 119 4.44 -1.09 -16.78
CA LEU A 119 5.63 -1.54 -16.08
C LEU A 119 5.55 -1.27 -14.58
N GLU A 120 5.06 -0.10 -14.18
CA GLU A 120 4.84 0.20 -12.77
C GLU A 120 3.87 -0.79 -12.13
N PHE A 121 2.71 -1.03 -12.73
CA PHE A 121 1.69 -1.93 -12.20
C PHE A 121 2.18 -3.37 -12.03
N LEU A 122 2.96 -3.87 -12.98
CA LEU A 122 3.45 -5.25 -12.96
C LEU A 122 4.68 -5.44 -12.07
N PHE A 123 5.59 -4.48 -12.04
CA PHE A 123 6.90 -4.64 -11.40
C PHE A 123 7.03 -3.90 -10.08
N ALA A 124 6.51 -2.68 -9.99
CA ALA A 124 6.86 -1.76 -8.92
C ALA A 124 5.80 -1.56 -7.85
N ARG A 125 4.61 -2.21 -7.95
CA ARG A 125 3.46 -2.04 -7.05
C ARG A 125 3.08 -0.56 -6.96
N HIS A 126 3.18 0.02 -5.78
CA HIS A 126 2.81 1.40 -5.47
C HIS A 126 4.02 2.35 -5.49
N LEU A 127 4.96 2.21 -6.45
CA LEU A 127 6.15 3.06 -6.53
C LEU A 127 5.77 4.53 -6.69
N PHE A 128 4.86 4.82 -7.62
CA PHE A 128 4.35 6.17 -7.84
C PHE A 128 3.67 6.74 -6.58
N CYS A 129 2.81 5.97 -5.91
CA CYS A 129 2.15 6.38 -4.67
C CYS A 129 3.15 6.69 -3.55
N ARG A 130 4.29 6.02 -3.54
CA ARG A 130 5.31 6.13 -2.50
C ARG A 130 6.26 7.29 -2.72
N TYR A 131 6.67 7.54 -3.97
CA TYR A 131 7.76 8.47 -4.29
C TYR A 131 7.39 9.56 -5.31
N GLY A 132 6.41 9.32 -6.18
CA GLY A 132 6.06 10.23 -7.28
C GLY A 132 4.79 11.06 -7.06
N CYS A 133 3.86 10.60 -6.22
CA CYS A 133 2.59 11.29 -6.02
C CYS A 133 2.74 12.48 -5.06
N ALA A 134 2.75 13.69 -5.61
CA ALA A 134 2.84 14.93 -4.82
C ALA A 134 1.77 15.00 -3.73
N ILE A 135 0.50 14.71 -4.06
CA ILE A 135 -0.62 14.74 -3.10
C ILE A 135 -0.35 13.78 -1.93
N GLY A 136 0.12 12.57 -2.23
CA GLY A 136 0.47 11.58 -1.22
C GLY A 136 1.62 12.04 -0.32
N ILE A 137 2.65 12.66 -0.90
CA ILE A 137 3.81 13.18 -0.16
C ILE A 137 3.39 14.32 0.77
N PHE A 138 2.63 15.31 0.28
CA PHE A 138 2.11 16.40 1.12
C PHE A 138 1.23 15.90 2.26
N GLN A 139 0.36 14.94 2.02
CA GLN A 139 -0.45 14.31 3.07
C GLN A 139 0.43 13.61 4.11
N SER A 140 1.50 12.93 3.69
CA SER A 140 2.44 12.30 4.62
C SER A 140 3.15 13.33 5.50
N PHE A 141 3.59 14.44 4.94
CA PHE A 141 4.20 15.52 5.74
C PHE A 141 3.20 16.11 6.74
N ALA A 142 1.99 16.45 6.31
CA ALA A 142 0.95 16.95 7.21
C ALA A 142 0.67 15.97 8.35
N TRP A 143 0.57 14.69 8.03
CA TRP A 143 0.31 13.63 9.00
C TRP A 143 1.46 13.42 9.99
N ILE A 144 2.71 13.40 9.53
CA ILE A 144 3.85 13.04 10.38
C ILE A 144 4.14 14.10 11.44
N VAL A 145 3.87 15.37 11.14
CA VAL A 145 4.06 16.49 12.06
C VAL A 145 3.10 16.41 13.25
N ASN A 146 1.88 15.92 13.06
CA ASN A 146 0.90 15.82 14.15
C ASN A 146 1.08 14.51 14.95
N LYS A 147 1.73 14.57 16.10
CA LYS A 147 1.96 13.43 16.99
C LYS A 147 0.69 12.75 17.53
N LYS A 148 -0.46 13.45 17.46
CA LYS A 148 -1.78 12.94 17.90
C LYS A 148 -2.61 12.35 16.76
N ALA A 149 -2.13 12.43 15.51
CA ALA A 149 -2.85 11.90 14.36
C ALA A 149 -3.02 10.39 14.44
N MET A 150 -4.07 9.89 13.81
CA MET A 150 -4.38 8.46 13.74
C MET A 150 -3.22 7.66 13.14
N VAL A 151 -2.88 6.57 13.77
CA VAL A 151 -1.81 5.65 13.33
C VAL A 151 -2.20 4.21 13.67
N VAL A 152 -1.60 3.26 12.97
CA VAL A 152 -1.66 1.86 13.39
C VAL A 152 -0.81 1.69 14.64
N GLY A 153 -1.45 1.39 15.74
CA GLY A 153 -0.79 1.08 17.02
C GLY A 153 -0.56 -0.42 17.16
N PHE A 154 0.53 -0.78 17.85
CA PHE A 154 0.89 -2.15 18.14
C PHE A 154 0.97 -2.40 19.64
N ASP A 155 0.27 -3.42 20.13
CA ASP A 155 0.33 -3.80 21.54
C ASP A 155 1.60 -4.61 21.83
N ARG A 156 2.62 -3.92 22.31
CA ARG A 156 3.92 -4.53 22.63
C ARG A 156 3.93 -5.40 23.88
N LYS A 157 2.96 -5.25 24.75
CA LYS A 157 2.87 -6.11 25.94
C LYS A 157 2.59 -7.57 25.58
N ARG A 158 2.04 -7.78 24.36
CA ARG A 158 1.62 -9.07 23.85
C ARG A 158 2.51 -9.58 22.69
N LEU A 159 3.82 -9.34 22.77
CA LEU A 159 4.78 -9.78 21.74
C LEU A 159 4.78 -11.29 21.51
N THR A 160 4.51 -12.09 22.56
CA THR A 160 4.40 -13.56 22.48
C THR A 160 3.29 -13.99 21.52
N ASP A 161 2.15 -13.30 21.54
CA ASP A 161 1.03 -13.57 20.62
C ASP A 161 1.41 -13.25 19.16
N CYS A 162 2.29 -12.26 18.94
CA CYS A 162 2.81 -11.94 17.62
C CYS A 162 3.77 -13.00 17.08
N ALA A 163 4.50 -13.69 17.94
CA ALA A 163 5.45 -14.73 17.53
C ALA A 163 4.76 -15.91 16.86
N SER A 164 3.53 -16.26 17.24
CA SER A 164 2.71 -17.31 16.62
C SER A 164 2.29 -16.99 15.17
N CYS A 165 2.30 -15.71 14.77
CA CYS A 165 1.97 -15.24 13.43
C CYS A 165 3.14 -15.32 12.44
N LEU A 166 4.36 -15.61 12.92
CA LEU A 166 5.56 -15.61 12.08
C LEU A 166 5.69 -16.92 11.32
N HIS A 167 5.26 -16.92 10.06
CA HIS A 167 5.53 -17.98 9.11
C HIS A 167 6.80 -17.65 8.30
N GLY A 168 7.93 -18.18 8.73
CA GLY A 168 9.25 -17.83 8.19
C GLY A 168 9.69 -16.42 8.61
N ALA A 169 10.22 -15.61 7.68
CA ALA A 169 10.77 -14.28 7.99
C ALA A 169 9.74 -13.13 7.97
N ASN A 170 8.48 -13.38 7.62
CA ASN A 170 7.46 -12.35 7.47
C ASN A 170 6.24 -12.63 8.31
N SER A 171 5.76 -11.63 9.03
CA SER A 171 4.45 -11.67 9.69
C SER A 171 3.33 -11.39 8.70
N ALA A 172 2.10 -11.84 9.00
CA ALA A 172 0.93 -11.60 8.13
C ALA A 172 0.72 -10.11 7.83
N CYS A 173 0.89 -9.23 8.81
CA CYS A 173 0.75 -7.80 8.62
C CYS A 173 1.82 -7.17 7.71
N ASP A 174 3.05 -7.69 7.72
CA ASP A 174 4.12 -7.23 6.82
C ASP A 174 3.87 -7.72 5.38
N ALA A 175 3.36 -8.96 5.23
CA ALA A 175 3.08 -9.57 3.93
C ALA A 175 1.99 -8.84 3.15
N VAL A 176 0.91 -8.41 3.82
CA VAL A 176 -0.22 -7.73 3.17
C VAL A 176 0.01 -6.23 2.94
N CYS A 177 1.07 -5.63 3.48
CA CYS A 177 1.25 -4.19 3.39
C CYS A 177 1.55 -3.75 1.93
N PRO A 178 0.67 -2.97 1.26
CA PRO A 178 0.87 -2.56 -0.12
C PRO A 178 2.09 -1.65 -0.28
N MET A 179 2.41 -0.86 0.75
CA MET A 179 3.57 0.03 0.76
C MET A 179 4.86 -0.63 1.23
N ARG A 180 4.88 -1.96 1.47
CA ARG A 180 6.04 -2.71 1.97
C ARG A 180 6.63 -2.11 3.24
N LEU A 181 5.76 -1.66 4.13
CA LEU A 181 6.13 -1.16 5.45
C LEU A 181 6.07 -2.28 6.47
N LYS A 182 6.65 -2.02 7.64
CA LYS A 182 6.50 -2.87 8.82
C LYS A 182 5.47 -2.23 9.77
N PRO A 183 4.20 -2.65 9.77
CA PRO A 183 3.11 -1.97 10.51
C PRO A 183 3.31 -1.91 12.02
N ARG A 184 4.23 -2.72 12.55
CA ARG A 184 4.61 -2.73 13.97
C ARG A 184 5.60 -1.64 14.34
N ASN A 185 6.12 -0.87 13.36
CA ASN A 185 7.06 0.21 13.58
C ASN A 185 6.38 1.51 14.01
N VAL A 186 7.21 2.45 14.49
CA VAL A 186 6.80 3.83 14.78
C VAL A 186 6.41 4.58 13.52
N LYS A 187 5.62 5.61 13.70
CA LYS A 187 5.06 6.47 12.66
C LYS A 187 6.11 7.03 11.69
N ARG A 188 7.26 7.49 12.20
CA ARG A 188 8.33 8.05 11.35
C ARG A 188 8.84 7.08 10.29
N TRP A 189 8.86 5.77 10.57
CA TRP A 189 9.25 4.74 9.62
C TRP A 189 8.10 4.31 8.69
N MET A 190 6.90 4.82 8.97
CA MET A 190 5.69 4.54 8.22
C MET A 190 5.24 5.73 7.35
N PHE A 191 6.17 6.58 6.92
CA PHE A 191 5.90 7.80 6.14
C PHE A 191 4.97 7.56 4.93
N ALA A 192 5.15 6.46 4.21
CA ALA A 192 4.34 6.10 3.05
C ALA A 192 3.03 5.35 3.41
N CYS A 193 2.67 5.22 4.69
CA CYS A 193 1.44 4.53 5.10
C CYS A 193 0.19 5.24 4.55
N THR A 194 -0.67 4.49 3.86
CA THR A 194 -1.91 4.99 3.26
C THR A 194 -3.13 4.80 4.16
N GLN A 195 -2.95 4.34 5.38
CA GLN A 195 -4.02 3.99 6.33
C GLN A 195 -5.11 3.07 5.73
N CYS A 196 -4.72 2.14 4.85
CA CYS A 196 -5.66 1.23 4.20
C CYS A 196 -6.26 0.16 5.14
N GLY A 197 -5.66 -0.09 6.31
CA GLY A 197 -6.17 -1.03 7.31
C GLY A 197 -5.88 -2.51 7.05
N GLN A 198 -5.31 -2.89 5.91
CA GLN A 198 -5.06 -4.30 5.55
C GLN A 198 -4.24 -5.06 6.61
N CYS A 199 -3.24 -4.42 7.20
CA CYS A 199 -2.43 -5.02 8.26
C CYS A 199 -3.24 -5.32 9.54
N ILE A 200 -4.21 -4.47 9.87
CA ILE A 200 -5.12 -4.67 11.02
C ILE A 200 -6.03 -5.86 10.73
N SER A 201 -6.63 -5.91 9.53
CA SER A 201 -7.49 -7.02 9.11
C SER A 201 -6.72 -8.35 9.10
N ALA A 202 -5.50 -8.38 8.56
CA ALA A 202 -4.67 -9.58 8.57
C ALA A 202 -4.31 -10.03 9.99
N CYS A 203 -3.99 -9.07 10.89
CA CYS A 203 -3.76 -9.38 12.29
C CYS A 203 -5.02 -9.95 12.97
N GLY A 204 -6.20 -9.41 12.67
CA GLY A 204 -7.47 -9.92 13.18
C GLY A 204 -7.80 -11.33 12.67
N THR A 205 -7.48 -11.63 11.42
CA THR A 205 -7.70 -12.98 10.86
C THR A 205 -6.84 -14.03 11.56
N VAL A 206 -5.53 -13.75 11.74
CA VAL A 206 -4.62 -14.68 12.41
C VAL A 206 -4.94 -14.84 13.90
N ASN A 207 -5.40 -13.78 14.55
CA ASN A 207 -5.73 -13.80 15.98
C ASN A 207 -7.22 -13.98 16.25
N ARG A 208 -7.98 -14.59 15.33
CA ARG A 208 -9.42 -14.80 15.49
C ARG A 208 -9.77 -15.57 16.76
N ASP A 209 -9.01 -16.61 17.06
CA ASP A 209 -9.23 -17.50 18.20
C ASP A 209 -8.50 -17.05 19.47
N ASN A 210 -7.77 -15.93 19.40
CA ASN A 210 -7.10 -15.38 20.57
C ASN A 210 -8.10 -14.62 21.45
N PRO A 211 -8.29 -14.98 22.72
CA PRO A 211 -9.25 -14.34 23.63
C PRO A 211 -8.98 -12.85 23.82
N ASN A 212 -7.74 -12.42 23.65
CA ASN A 212 -7.35 -11.01 23.77
C ASN A 212 -7.45 -10.24 22.44
N GLY A 213 -7.91 -10.86 21.35
CA GLY A 213 -8.08 -10.25 20.04
C GLY A 213 -6.79 -9.85 19.35
N GLN A 214 -6.93 -8.99 18.34
CA GLN A 214 -5.82 -8.52 17.50
C GLN A 214 -4.86 -7.58 18.22
N LEU A 215 -3.60 -7.58 17.81
CA LEU A 215 -2.53 -6.74 18.38
C LEU A 215 -2.39 -5.39 17.66
N LEU A 216 -2.83 -5.33 16.40
CA LEU A 216 -2.81 -4.09 15.61
C LEU A 216 -4.20 -3.44 15.63
N GLN A 217 -4.25 -2.16 15.96
CA GLN A 217 -5.48 -1.39 16.00
C GLN A 217 -5.26 0.08 15.64
N TRP A 218 -6.34 0.79 15.29
CA TRP A 218 -6.27 2.23 15.11
C TRP A 218 -6.18 2.93 16.47
N VAL A 219 -5.11 3.72 16.64
CA VAL A 219 -4.93 4.57 17.82
C VAL A 219 -4.88 6.04 17.43
N ARG A 220 -5.38 6.91 18.31
CA ARG A 220 -5.47 8.36 18.10
C ARG A 220 -5.13 9.13 19.37
N ASN A 221 -4.91 10.43 19.25
CA ASN A 221 -4.69 11.36 20.36
C ASN A 221 -3.54 10.91 21.28
N ASP A 222 -3.80 10.78 22.57
CA ASP A 222 -2.78 10.45 23.55
C ASP A 222 -2.31 8.99 23.46
N GLU A 223 -3.13 8.10 22.91
CA GLU A 223 -2.71 6.71 22.64
C GLU A 223 -1.70 6.66 21.48
N ALA A 224 -1.93 7.43 20.41
CA ALA A 224 -0.96 7.56 19.32
C ALA A 224 0.37 8.11 19.85
N ARG A 225 0.33 9.14 20.69
CA ARG A 225 1.52 9.72 21.32
C ARG A 225 2.25 8.73 22.21
N ARG A 226 1.52 7.94 23.02
CA ARG A 226 2.10 6.89 23.86
C ARG A 226 2.71 5.76 23.06
N ASN A 227 2.09 5.40 21.93
CA ASN A 227 2.62 4.39 21.01
C ASN A 227 3.99 4.82 20.47
N GLU A 228 4.14 6.10 20.06
CA GLU A 228 5.43 6.66 19.62
C GLU A 228 6.49 6.70 20.75
N ALA A 229 6.14 7.14 21.94
CA ALA A 229 7.05 7.26 23.07
C ALA A 229 7.62 5.91 23.52
N ARG A 230 6.78 4.86 23.52
CA ARG A 230 7.23 3.50 23.87
C ARG A 230 8.23 2.93 22.88
N PHE A 231 8.12 3.29 21.62
CA PHE A 231 9.08 2.90 20.60
C PHE A 231 10.43 3.61 20.77
N SER A 232 10.43 4.89 21.12
CA SER A 232 11.66 5.65 21.37
C SER A 232 12.43 5.09 22.56
N ALA A 233 11.74 4.71 23.63
CA ALA A 233 12.38 4.14 24.82
C ALA A 233 13.04 2.78 24.54
N LEU A 234 12.50 1.97 23.66
CA LEU A 234 13.05 0.65 23.34
C LEU A 234 14.19 0.71 22.31
N SER A 235 14.20 1.69 21.40
CA SER A 235 15.34 1.88 20.49
C SER A 235 16.60 2.30 21.25
N ASN A 236 16.46 3.05 22.32
CA ASN A 236 17.59 3.46 23.14
C ASN A 236 18.17 2.32 23.99
N THR A 237 17.33 1.35 24.41
CA THR A 237 17.82 0.17 25.15
C THR A 237 18.54 -0.84 24.28
N ASP A 238 18.17 -0.93 22.97
CA ASP A 238 18.85 -1.83 22.03
C ASP A 238 20.22 -1.29 21.57
N GLU A 239 20.39 0.04 21.51
CA GLU A 239 21.68 0.68 21.23
C GLU A 239 22.65 0.54 22.41
N ASP A 240 22.16 0.63 23.64
CA ASP A 240 22.97 0.43 24.86
C ASP A 240 23.35 -1.04 25.10
N ALA A 241 22.54 -1.99 24.64
CA ALA A 241 22.85 -3.43 24.74
C ALA A 241 23.80 -3.93 23.63
N GLY A 242 23.84 -3.26 22.47
CA GLY A 242 24.72 -3.60 21.34
C GLY A 242 26.14 -3.01 21.45
N GLY A 243 26.38 -2.13 22.43
CA GLY A 243 27.66 -1.46 22.64
C GLY A 243 28.65 -2.17 23.58
N LYS A 244 28.29 -3.37 24.05
CA LYS A 244 29.15 -4.20 24.93
C LYS A 244 29.30 -5.62 24.37
N MET A 245 29.95 -5.75 23.22
CA MET A 245 30.66 -6.96 22.82
C MET A 245 31.84 -6.60 21.96
#